data_37c96a4d225d5d969ceb0273739f108b
#
_entry.id   37c96a4d225d5d969ceb0273739f108b
#
_cell.length_a   1.000
_cell.length_b   1.000
_cell.length_c   1.000
_cell.angle_alpha   90.00
_cell.angle_beta   90.00
_cell.angle_gamma   90.00
#
_symmetry.space_group_name_H-M   'P 1'
#
loop_
_entity.id
_entity.type
_entity.pdbx_description
1 polymer ?
#
loop_
_entity_poly.entity_id
_entity_poly.type
_entity_poly.pdbx_seq_one_letter_code
_entity_poly.pdbx_strand_id
1 'polypeptide(L)'
;MAKASKPVVGVIGNSTIINDRHNVQAVGQRNMRAVADVAGALPLMFAGTPQITDIDALLGAVDGILLTGARANVHPTCFGVEPDPRHEPYDQERDAMALGLIEACVERGVPLFGICRGLQEMNVAFGGSLHPEIRDIPGRMNHRMQIGRAHV
;
A
#
# COMPACT_ATOMS: atom_id res chain seq x y z
N MET A 1 -7.66 -15.28 -34.08
CA MET A 1 -7.36 -14.01 -33.40
C MET A 1 -7.03 -14.31 -31.93
N ALA A 2 -5.83 -14.03 -31.47
CA ALA A 2 -5.50 -14.18 -30.05
C ALA A 2 -6.37 -13.20 -29.27
N LYS A 3 -7.11 -13.72 -28.26
CA LYS A 3 -7.87 -12.90 -27.32
C LYS A 3 -6.87 -12.01 -26.58
N ALA A 4 -6.99 -10.69 -26.69
CA ALA A 4 -6.14 -9.79 -25.93
C ALA A 4 -6.25 -10.17 -24.46
N SER A 5 -5.16 -10.57 -23.83
CA SER A 5 -5.13 -10.89 -22.41
C SER A 5 -5.42 -9.61 -21.62
N LYS A 6 -6.25 -9.70 -20.59
CA LYS A 6 -6.44 -8.56 -19.67
C LYS A 6 -5.11 -8.20 -19.02
N PRO A 7 -4.81 -6.92 -18.84
CA PRO A 7 -3.66 -6.52 -18.04
C PRO A 7 -3.75 -7.12 -16.62
N VAL A 8 -2.61 -7.45 -16.05
CA VAL A 8 -2.50 -7.95 -14.68
C VAL A 8 -2.00 -6.83 -13.78
N VAL A 9 -2.73 -6.51 -12.72
CA VAL A 9 -2.33 -5.51 -11.74
C VAL A 9 -2.01 -6.18 -10.42
N GLY A 10 -0.75 -6.08 -9.99
CA GLY A 10 -0.30 -6.49 -8.67
C GLY A 10 -0.87 -5.58 -7.60
N VAL A 11 -1.54 -6.14 -6.60
CA VAL A 11 -2.17 -5.41 -5.49
C VAL A 11 -1.50 -5.81 -4.20
N ILE A 12 -0.82 -4.85 -3.54
CA ILE A 12 -0.04 -5.14 -2.33
C ILE A 12 -0.95 -5.50 -1.15
N GLY A 13 -0.62 -6.60 -0.48
CA GLY A 13 -1.25 -7.04 0.76
C GLY A 13 -0.80 -6.23 1.97
N ASN A 14 -1.61 -6.27 3.01
CA ASN A 14 -1.31 -5.72 4.34
C ASN A 14 -1.21 -6.86 5.34
N SER A 15 -0.24 -6.78 6.24
CA SER A 15 -0.17 -7.69 7.38
C SER A 15 -1.33 -7.43 8.33
N THR A 16 -2.01 -8.47 8.75
CA THR A 16 -3.08 -8.39 9.74
C THR A 16 -3.15 -9.68 10.55
N ILE A 17 -3.68 -9.60 11.76
CA ILE A 17 -3.87 -10.75 12.64
C ILE A 17 -5.35 -11.09 12.66
N ILE A 18 -5.66 -12.36 12.36
CA ILE A 18 -7.02 -12.89 12.43
C ILE A 18 -7.13 -13.82 13.64
N ASN A 19 -8.21 -13.65 14.43
CA ASN A 19 -8.50 -14.42 15.66
C ASN A 19 -7.31 -14.40 16.64
N ASP A 20 -6.62 -13.29 16.78
CA ASP A 20 -5.49 -13.03 17.69
C ASP A 20 -4.32 -14.03 17.61
N ARG A 21 -4.24 -14.80 16.51
CA ARG A 21 -3.21 -15.85 16.36
C ARG A 21 -2.67 -16.07 14.95
N HIS A 22 -3.41 -15.66 13.91
CA HIS A 22 -3.01 -15.95 12.54
C HIS A 22 -2.54 -14.69 11.84
N ASN A 23 -1.23 -14.59 11.58
CA ASN A 23 -0.70 -13.56 10.70
C ASN A 23 -1.07 -13.90 9.26
N VAL A 24 -1.76 -12.98 8.60
CA VAL A 24 -2.18 -13.12 7.21
C VAL A 24 -1.82 -11.88 6.41
N GLN A 25 -1.66 -12.07 5.12
CA GLN A 25 -1.61 -10.97 4.16
C GLN A 25 -3.01 -10.79 3.56
N ALA A 26 -3.54 -9.59 3.62
CA ALA A 26 -4.91 -9.32 3.17
C ALA A 26 -5.03 -8.04 2.35
N VAL A 27 -5.95 -8.06 1.40
CA VAL A 27 -6.37 -6.89 0.61
C VAL A 27 -7.87 -6.70 0.76
N GLY A 28 -8.30 -5.47 1.01
CA GLY A 28 -9.73 -5.16 1.04
C GLY A 28 -10.38 -5.47 -0.33
N GLN A 29 -11.48 -6.21 -0.32
CA GLN A 29 -12.20 -6.63 -1.52
C GLN A 29 -12.54 -5.45 -2.46
N ARG A 30 -12.79 -4.25 -1.91
CA ARG A 30 -13.06 -3.04 -2.69
C ARG A 30 -11.89 -2.66 -3.62
N ASN A 31 -10.64 -2.88 -3.20
CA ASN A 31 -9.46 -2.59 -4.03
C ASN A 31 -9.36 -3.58 -5.18
N MET A 32 -9.61 -4.86 -4.92
CA MET A 32 -9.65 -5.92 -5.95
C MET A 32 -10.77 -5.65 -6.96
N ARG A 33 -11.96 -5.27 -6.48
CA ARG A 33 -13.08 -4.89 -7.35
C ARG A 33 -12.80 -3.65 -8.17
N ALA A 34 -12.14 -2.63 -7.61
CA ALA A 34 -11.75 -1.43 -8.36
C ALA A 34 -10.86 -1.79 -9.56
N VAL A 35 -9.89 -2.69 -9.37
CA VAL A 35 -9.04 -3.17 -10.46
C VAL A 35 -9.86 -3.98 -11.49
N ALA A 36 -10.72 -4.89 -11.02
CA ALA A 36 -11.48 -5.76 -11.91
C ALA A 36 -12.60 -5.03 -12.66
N ASP A 37 -13.42 -4.27 -11.94
CA ASP A 37 -14.69 -3.72 -12.44
C ASP A 37 -14.49 -2.35 -13.10
N VAL A 38 -13.53 -1.53 -12.62
CA VAL A 38 -13.29 -0.18 -13.11
C VAL A 38 -12.12 -0.13 -14.08
N ALA A 39 -10.95 -0.71 -13.71
CA ALA A 39 -9.80 -0.72 -14.58
C ALA A 39 -9.87 -1.82 -15.67
N GLY A 40 -10.78 -2.79 -15.55
CA GLY A 40 -10.92 -3.88 -16.51
C GLY A 40 -9.74 -4.86 -16.52
N ALA A 41 -8.90 -4.85 -15.48
CA ALA A 41 -7.69 -5.65 -15.34
C ALA A 41 -7.91 -6.87 -14.45
N LEU A 42 -6.95 -7.80 -14.44
CA LEU A 42 -6.93 -8.92 -13.49
C LEU A 42 -6.19 -8.50 -12.22
N PRO A 43 -6.84 -8.42 -11.05
CA PRO A 43 -6.14 -8.14 -9.80
C PRO A 43 -5.40 -9.38 -9.30
N LEU A 44 -4.11 -9.25 -9.02
CA LEU A 44 -3.26 -10.27 -8.44
C LEU A 44 -2.73 -9.77 -7.09
N MET A 45 -3.20 -10.36 -5.98
CA MET A 45 -2.67 -10.00 -4.66
C MET A 45 -1.28 -10.59 -4.47
N PHE A 46 -0.36 -9.82 -3.89
CA PHE A 46 0.95 -10.29 -3.45
C PHE A 46 1.23 -9.89 -2.00
N ALA A 47 2.12 -10.61 -1.33
CA ALA A 47 2.48 -10.33 0.05
C ALA A 47 3.31 -9.04 0.16
N GLY A 48 2.91 -8.15 1.06
CA GLY A 48 3.61 -6.89 1.32
C GLY A 48 4.85 -7.05 2.20
N THR A 49 5.63 -8.10 1.98
CA THR A 49 6.86 -8.40 2.74
C THR A 49 7.94 -8.97 1.82
N PRO A 50 9.19 -8.45 1.91
CA PRO A 50 10.30 -8.91 1.07
C PRO A 50 10.77 -10.34 1.38
N GLN A 51 10.39 -10.90 2.52
CA GLN A 51 10.69 -12.28 2.88
C GLN A 51 9.91 -13.31 2.04
N ILE A 52 8.80 -12.91 1.44
CA ILE A 52 7.92 -13.79 0.67
C ILE A 52 7.89 -13.39 -0.80
N THR A 53 7.91 -12.09 -1.10
CA THR A 53 7.76 -11.57 -2.46
C THR A 53 9.09 -11.11 -3.02
N ASP A 54 9.52 -11.76 -4.10
CA ASP A 54 10.63 -11.30 -4.94
C ASP A 54 10.12 -10.24 -5.92
N ILE A 55 10.75 -9.05 -5.89
CA ILE A 55 10.33 -7.90 -6.70
C ILE A 55 10.52 -8.17 -8.20
N ASP A 56 11.61 -8.82 -8.58
CA ASP A 56 11.92 -9.09 -10.00
C ASP A 56 10.92 -10.07 -10.59
N ALA A 57 10.62 -11.13 -9.85
CA ALA A 57 9.62 -12.11 -10.24
C ALA A 57 8.21 -11.49 -10.30
N LEU A 58 7.86 -10.64 -9.34
CA LEU A 58 6.59 -9.93 -9.32
C LEU A 58 6.43 -9.03 -10.55
N LEU A 59 7.43 -8.18 -10.82
CA LEU A 59 7.38 -7.24 -11.95
C LEU A 59 7.42 -7.93 -13.32
N GLY A 60 7.94 -9.18 -13.37
CA GLY A 60 7.84 -10.03 -14.56
C GLY A 60 6.45 -10.64 -14.77
N ALA A 61 5.59 -10.64 -13.75
CA ALA A 61 4.28 -11.28 -13.79
C ALA A 61 3.10 -10.29 -13.91
N VAL A 62 3.34 -8.99 -13.78
CA VAL A 62 2.29 -7.95 -13.76
C VAL A 62 2.58 -6.82 -14.74
N ASP A 63 1.52 -6.14 -15.19
CA ASP A 63 1.60 -4.99 -16.10
C ASP A 63 1.52 -3.65 -15.33
N GLY A 64 1.26 -3.67 -14.04
CA GLY A 64 1.20 -2.49 -13.19
C GLY A 64 1.00 -2.85 -11.73
N ILE A 65 1.18 -1.87 -10.85
CA ILE A 65 1.12 -2.05 -9.39
C ILE A 65 0.10 -1.08 -8.77
N LEU A 66 -0.70 -1.61 -7.83
CA LEU A 66 -1.55 -0.84 -6.93
C LEU A 66 -1.04 -0.96 -5.50
N LEU A 67 -0.56 0.15 -4.93
CA LEU A 67 -0.25 0.29 -3.52
C LEU A 67 -1.51 0.70 -2.77
N THR A 68 -2.02 -0.19 -1.94
CA THR A 68 -3.28 0.00 -1.22
C THR A 68 -3.12 0.88 0.02
N GLY A 69 -4.24 1.44 0.48
CA GLY A 69 -4.32 2.05 1.81
C GLY A 69 -4.14 1.01 2.93
N ALA A 70 -3.65 1.47 4.06
CA ALA A 70 -3.50 0.70 5.29
C ALA A 70 -3.81 1.56 6.52
N ARG A 71 -4.00 0.91 7.66
CA ARG A 71 -4.15 1.61 8.95
C ARG A 71 -2.81 2.18 9.43
N ALA A 72 -1.74 1.42 9.27
CA ALA A 72 -0.39 1.85 9.59
C ALA A 72 0.07 2.94 8.61
N ASN A 73 0.74 3.96 9.13
CA ASN A 73 1.49 4.92 8.31
C ASN A 73 2.88 4.37 7.99
N VAL A 74 3.59 5.01 7.05
CA VAL A 74 5.01 4.74 6.80
C VAL A 74 5.81 5.06 8.06
N HIS A 75 6.74 4.18 8.42
CA HIS A 75 7.56 4.35 9.62
C HIS A 75 8.44 5.60 9.52
N PRO A 76 8.48 6.45 10.56
CA PRO A 76 9.18 7.74 10.52
C PRO A 76 10.65 7.66 10.16
N THR A 77 11.34 6.59 10.53
CA THR A 77 12.75 6.39 10.17
C THR A 77 12.99 6.33 8.66
N CYS A 78 11.98 5.97 7.85
CA CYS A 78 12.09 5.96 6.40
C CYS A 78 12.27 7.36 5.79
N PHE A 79 11.96 8.41 6.55
CA PHE A 79 12.14 9.81 6.14
C PHE A 79 12.89 10.65 7.19
N GLY A 80 13.71 10.01 8.03
CA GLY A 80 14.66 10.67 8.93
C GLY A 80 14.04 11.31 10.19
N VAL A 81 12.87 10.84 10.62
CA VAL A 81 12.18 11.32 11.82
C VAL A 81 12.13 10.21 12.88
N GLU A 82 12.29 10.58 14.15
CA GLU A 82 12.15 9.64 15.26
C GLU A 82 10.69 9.16 15.41
N PRO A 83 10.48 7.87 15.66
CA PRO A 83 9.14 7.31 15.84
C PRO A 83 8.54 7.75 17.18
N ASP A 84 7.23 7.99 17.18
CA ASP A 84 6.45 8.27 18.39
C ASP A 84 5.43 7.12 18.59
N PRO A 85 5.43 6.44 19.76
CA PRO A 85 4.49 5.35 20.04
C PRO A 85 3.00 5.74 19.90
N ARG A 86 2.67 7.03 20.03
CA ARG A 86 1.30 7.52 19.83
C ARG A 86 0.78 7.34 18.40
N HIS A 87 1.69 7.15 17.43
CA HIS A 87 1.35 7.03 16.02
C HIS A 87 1.33 5.58 15.52
N GLU A 88 1.53 4.61 16.40
CA GLU A 88 1.39 3.18 16.07
C GLU A 88 -0.05 2.81 15.65
N PRO A 89 -0.25 1.72 14.90
CA PRO A 89 0.77 0.74 14.51
C PRO A 89 1.60 1.16 13.28
N TYR A 90 2.83 0.60 13.18
CA TYR A 90 3.67 0.65 11.99
C TYR A 90 3.77 -0.74 11.35
N ASP A 91 4.14 -0.81 10.07
CA ASP A 91 4.37 -2.05 9.33
C ASP A 91 5.67 -1.89 8.51
N GLN A 92 6.80 -2.16 9.17
CA GLN A 92 8.13 -1.97 8.59
C GLN A 92 8.45 -2.96 7.46
N GLU A 93 7.85 -4.18 7.49
CA GLU A 93 8.02 -5.13 6.40
C GLU A 93 7.37 -4.58 5.12
N ARG A 94 6.17 -4.03 5.26
CA ARG A 94 5.50 -3.37 4.15
C ARG A 94 6.27 -2.13 3.67
N ASP A 95 6.85 -1.34 4.57
CA ASP A 95 7.67 -0.19 4.19
C ASP A 95 8.86 -0.64 3.33
N ALA A 96 9.61 -1.66 3.79
CA ALA A 96 10.75 -2.20 3.05
C ALA A 96 10.32 -2.73 1.66
N MET A 97 9.19 -3.47 1.60
CA MET A 97 8.67 -4.00 0.34
C MET A 97 8.22 -2.89 -0.59
N ALA A 98 7.41 -1.94 -0.10
CA ALA A 98 6.82 -0.90 -0.94
C ALA A 98 7.87 0.09 -1.47
N LEU A 99 8.83 0.52 -0.64
CA LEU A 99 9.86 1.46 -1.07
C LEU A 99 10.76 0.85 -2.16
N GLY A 100 11.25 -0.39 -1.97
CA GLY A 100 12.03 -1.08 -2.99
C GLY A 100 11.24 -1.36 -4.27
N LEU A 101 9.95 -1.69 -4.14
CA LEU A 101 9.07 -1.92 -5.29
C LEU A 101 8.84 -0.63 -6.10
N ILE A 102 8.67 0.51 -5.42
CA ILE A 102 8.49 1.82 -6.09
C ILE A 102 9.74 2.16 -6.91
N GLU A 103 10.93 2.02 -6.33
CA GLU A 103 12.20 2.25 -7.04
C GLU A 103 12.29 1.36 -8.29
N ALA A 104 12.04 0.06 -8.14
CA ALA A 104 12.09 -0.88 -9.26
C ALA A 104 11.03 -0.60 -10.34
N CYS A 105 9.82 -0.16 -9.95
CA CYS A 105 8.78 0.25 -10.91
C CYS A 105 9.23 1.47 -11.73
N VAL A 106 9.82 2.48 -11.08
CA VAL A 106 10.31 3.69 -11.74
C VAL A 106 11.44 3.35 -12.72
N GLU A 107 12.42 2.56 -12.27
CA GLU A 107 13.56 2.15 -13.11
C GLU A 107 13.12 1.37 -14.37
N ARG A 108 12.07 0.55 -14.25
CA ARG A 108 11.59 -0.30 -15.34
C ARG A 108 10.42 0.29 -16.13
N GLY A 109 9.93 1.47 -15.74
CA GLY A 109 8.77 2.09 -16.37
C GLY A 109 7.46 1.32 -16.15
N VAL A 110 7.33 0.57 -15.04
CA VAL A 110 6.10 -0.15 -14.70
C VAL A 110 5.09 0.83 -14.10
N PRO A 111 3.85 0.91 -14.60
CA PRO A 111 2.82 1.80 -14.07
C PRO A 111 2.53 1.53 -12.60
N LEU A 112 2.44 2.60 -11.81
CA LEU A 112 2.27 2.54 -10.36
C LEU A 112 1.16 3.50 -9.91
N PHE A 113 0.25 3.04 -9.05
CA PHE A 113 -0.78 3.87 -8.45
C PHE A 113 -0.86 3.67 -6.94
N GLY A 114 -0.84 4.75 -6.17
CA GLY A 114 -0.87 4.72 -4.70
C GLY A 114 -2.15 5.32 -4.12
N ILE A 115 -2.81 4.61 -3.20
CA ILE A 115 -4.00 5.06 -2.47
C ILE A 115 -3.65 5.24 -0.99
N CYS A 116 -3.93 6.41 -0.40
CA CYS A 116 -3.74 6.71 1.02
C CYS A 116 -2.30 6.39 1.47
N ARG A 117 -2.05 5.28 2.19
CA ARG A 117 -0.69 4.86 2.54
C ARG A 117 0.20 4.67 1.30
N GLY A 118 -0.33 4.13 0.20
CA GLY A 118 0.44 4.01 -1.05
C GLY A 118 0.95 5.35 -1.57
N LEU A 119 0.18 6.43 -1.42
CA LEU A 119 0.66 7.78 -1.73
C LEU A 119 1.75 8.24 -0.76
N GLN A 120 1.65 7.89 0.53
CA GLN A 120 2.71 8.17 1.51
C GLN A 120 4.01 7.44 1.14
N GLU A 121 3.91 6.16 0.79
CA GLU A 121 5.03 5.32 0.34
C GLU A 121 5.73 5.93 -0.88
N MET A 122 4.95 6.36 -1.88
CA MET A 122 5.50 7.05 -3.07
C MET A 122 6.18 8.37 -2.70
N ASN A 123 5.55 9.20 -1.86
CA ASN A 123 6.15 10.47 -1.42
C ASN A 123 7.50 10.25 -0.72
N VAL A 124 7.60 9.26 0.16
CA VAL A 124 8.83 8.93 0.86
C VAL A 124 9.90 8.35 -0.08
N ALA A 125 9.53 7.44 -0.99
CA ALA A 125 10.44 6.88 -1.99
C ALA A 125 11.05 7.96 -2.90
N PHE A 126 10.32 9.05 -3.16
CA PHE A 126 10.82 10.21 -3.92
C PHE A 126 11.51 11.27 -3.06
N GLY A 127 11.89 10.94 -1.82
CA GLY A 127 12.64 11.83 -0.92
C GLY A 127 11.78 12.82 -0.14
N GLY A 128 10.46 12.67 -0.16
CA GLY A 128 9.54 13.48 0.63
C GLY A 128 9.48 13.03 2.08
N SER A 129 8.92 13.90 2.94
CA SER A 129 8.62 13.60 4.34
C SER A 129 7.12 13.61 4.59
N LEU A 130 6.72 13.09 5.76
CA LEU A 130 5.33 13.05 6.19
C LEU A 130 5.15 13.81 7.50
N HIS A 131 4.02 14.48 7.64
CA HIS A 131 3.58 14.99 8.94
C HIS A 131 2.91 13.85 9.71
N PRO A 132 3.40 13.44 10.88
CA PRO A 132 2.92 12.25 11.57
C PRO A 132 1.46 12.35 12.01
N GLU A 133 1.00 13.55 12.38
CA GLU A 133 -0.39 13.75 12.84
C GLU A 133 -0.94 15.12 12.40
N ILE A 134 -1.59 15.15 11.24
CA ILE A 134 -2.15 16.37 10.65
C ILE A 134 -3.23 17.01 11.56
N ARG A 135 -3.92 16.22 12.38
CA ARG A 135 -4.98 16.68 13.28
C ARG A 135 -4.46 17.60 14.39
N ASP A 136 -3.18 17.43 14.75
CA ASP A 136 -2.52 18.24 15.78
C ASP A 136 -2.11 19.63 15.27
N ILE A 137 -2.25 19.86 13.95
CA ILE A 137 -1.97 21.18 13.36
C ILE A 137 -3.19 22.08 13.57
N PRO A 138 -3.06 23.22 14.25
CA PRO A 138 -4.16 24.16 14.44
C PRO A 138 -4.80 24.60 13.10
N GLY A 139 -6.12 24.60 13.04
CA GLY A 139 -6.90 25.02 11.87
C GLY A 139 -7.04 23.94 10.77
N ARG A 140 -6.52 22.73 10.97
CA ARG A 140 -6.75 21.61 10.05
C ARG A 140 -7.99 20.81 10.42
N MET A 141 -8.73 20.37 9.41
CA MET A 141 -9.90 19.51 9.61
C MET A 141 -9.47 18.08 9.94
N ASN A 142 -10.23 17.43 10.83
CA ASN A 142 -10.05 16.02 11.11
C ASN A 142 -10.77 15.16 10.06
N HIS A 143 -10.00 14.56 9.16
CA HIS A 143 -10.52 13.66 8.11
C HIS A 143 -10.52 12.17 8.51
N ARG A 144 -10.22 11.84 9.76
CA ARG A 144 -10.25 10.45 10.21
C ARG A 144 -11.68 9.94 10.22
N MET A 145 -11.93 8.82 9.53
CA MET A 145 -13.23 8.13 9.62
C MET A 145 -13.50 7.78 11.08
N GLN A 146 -14.62 8.24 11.61
CA GLN A 146 -15.10 7.80 12.93
C GLN A 146 -15.50 6.33 12.80
N ILE A 147 -14.82 5.47 13.56
CA ILE A 147 -15.22 4.07 13.71
C ILE A 147 -16.55 4.08 14.45
N GLY A 148 -17.63 3.61 13.84
CA GLY A 148 -18.91 3.40 14.53
C GLY A 148 -20.15 4.05 13.92
N ARG A 149 -20.09 4.74 12.79
CA ARG A 149 -21.28 5.07 12.02
C ARG A 149 -21.38 4.14 10.82
N ALA A 150 -21.95 2.95 11.05
CA ALA A 150 -22.60 2.22 9.99
C ALA A 150 -23.74 3.12 9.48
N HIS A 151 -23.66 3.60 8.26
CA HIS A 151 -24.84 4.12 7.60
C HIS A 151 -25.74 2.91 7.31
N VAL A 152 -26.82 2.80 8.06
CA VAL A 152 -27.97 1.95 7.77
C VAL A 152 -28.67 2.53 6.54
#